data_dd4983738052ed5773093773966d6391
#
_entry.id   dd4983738052ed5773093773966d6391
#
_cell.length_a   1.000
_cell.length_b   1.000
_cell.length_c   1.000
_cell.angle_alpha   90.00
_cell.angle_beta   90.00
_cell.angle_gamma   90.00
#
_symmetry.space_group_name_H-M   'P 1'
#
loop_
_entity.id
_entity.type
_entity.pdbx_description
1 polymer ?
#
loop_
_entity_poly.entity_id
_entity_poly.type
_entity_poly.pdbx_seq_one_letter_code
_entity_poly.pdbx_strand_id
1 'polypeptide(L)'
;MLTVPLEFNRNSITVTSLMTPEQSGVWLLERMRRQIGFENYAGKKVLDFGCGVRFTQAIINTELPFGRYFGVDVFRPMIEFLQNNVGDNRFAYYCLDAYHPIYNPNGKPLSPDSTLSIDERDFDIVCMFSVITHQYPRDAKSVFSMLRRRISADGHLFFTCFLDESIGSFEDRSPQLNGERCFYNPGYLADIVDSCGWRLVCRGLSEGPLIGDNFVYQCA
;
A
#
# COMPACT_ATOMS: atom_id res chain seq x y z
N MET A 1 -6.13 14.43 -17.99
CA MET A 1 -5.24 13.25 -18.11
C MET A 1 -3.95 13.55 -17.37
N LEU A 2 -3.47 12.64 -16.52
CA LEU A 2 -2.20 12.77 -15.79
C LEU A 2 -1.12 11.98 -16.55
N THR A 3 -0.10 12.66 -17.04
CA THR A 3 1.09 12.03 -17.63
C THR A 3 2.16 11.91 -16.54
N VAL A 4 2.56 10.68 -16.23
CA VAL A 4 3.55 10.38 -15.21
C VAL A 4 4.94 10.23 -15.83
N PRO A 5 5.97 10.94 -15.35
CA PRO A 5 7.36 10.74 -15.76
C PRO A 5 7.81 9.29 -15.56
N LEU A 6 8.64 8.81 -16.49
CA LEU A 6 9.08 7.41 -16.49
C LEU A 6 9.83 7.02 -15.21
N GLU A 7 10.58 7.94 -14.63
CA GLU A 7 11.31 7.76 -13.37
C GLU A 7 10.42 7.48 -12.15
N PHE A 8 9.14 7.86 -12.19
CA PHE A 8 8.17 7.56 -11.13
C PHE A 8 7.37 6.29 -11.39
N ASN A 9 7.50 5.71 -12.58
CA ASN A 9 6.83 4.45 -12.93
C ASN A 9 7.64 3.25 -12.42
N ARG A 10 7.26 2.73 -11.25
CA ARG A 10 7.92 1.60 -10.58
C ARG A 10 7.26 0.25 -10.88
N ASN A 11 6.55 0.14 -11.97
CA ASN A 11 5.96 -1.12 -12.38
C ASN A 11 7.05 -2.12 -12.79
N SER A 12 6.89 -3.38 -12.41
CA SER A 12 7.77 -4.44 -12.89
C SER A 12 7.66 -4.59 -14.41
N ILE A 13 8.74 -5.04 -15.04
CA ILE A 13 8.78 -5.32 -16.49
C ILE A 13 7.66 -6.29 -16.89
N THR A 14 7.38 -7.30 -16.06
CA THR A 14 6.30 -8.26 -16.32
C THR A 14 4.93 -7.58 -16.40
N VAL A 15 4.66 -6.63 -15.53
CA VAL A 15 3.39 -5.89 -15.56
C VAL A 15 3.31 -4.98 -16.77
N THR A 16 4.38 -4.23 -17.06
CA THR A 16 4.41 -3.28 -18.20
C THR A 16 4.36 -3.95 -19.57
N SER A 17 4.77 -5.22 -19.67
CA SER A 17 4.64 -6.00 -20.92
C SER A 17 3.23 -6.51 -21.19
N LEU A 18 2.36 -6.54 -20.18
CA LEU A 18 1.01 -7.12 -20.27
C LEU A 18 -0.12 -6.08 -20.15
N MET A 19 0.12 -4.98 -19.47
CA MET A 19 -0.89 -3.96 -19.16
C MET A 19 -0.30 -2.56 -19.16
N THR A 20 -1.09 -1.57 -19.57
CA THR A 20 -0.70 -0.17 -19.31
C THR A 20 -0.73 0.12 -17.79
N PRO A 21 -0.07 1.20 -17.32
CA PRO A 21 -0.17 1.61 -15.91
C PRO A 21 -1.61 1.78 -15.44
N GLU A 22 -2.46 2.39 -16.26
CA GLU A 22 -3.89 2.58 -15.96
C GLU A 22 -4.62 1.24 -15.83
N GLN A 23 -4.46 0.34 -16.81
CA GLN A 23 -5.08 -0.98 -16.77
C GLN A 23 -4.67 -1.76 -15.52
N SER A 24 -3.38 -1.74 -15.17
CA SER A 24 -2.88 -2.42 -13.98
C SER A 24 -3.41 -1.80 -12.69
N GLY A 25 -3.53 -0.47 -12.64
CA GLY A 25 -4.10 0.26 -11.51
C GLY A 25 -5.59 -0.07 -11.31
N VAL A 26 -6.39 -0.02 -12.38
CA VAL A 26 -7.81 -0.41 -12.34
C VAL A 26 -7.97 -1.85 -11.89
N TRP A 27 -7.16 -2.77 -12.42
CA TRP A 27 -7.22 -4.18 -12.04
C TRP A 27 -6.94 -4.41 -10.54
N LEU A 28 -5.94 -3.73 -9.97
CA LEU A 28 -5.61 -3.82 -8.54
C LEU A 28 -6.72 -3.22 -7.66
N LEU A 29 -7.29 -2.08 -8.05
CA LEU A 29 -8.42 -1.47 -7.36
C LEU A 29 -9.63 -2.40 -7.38
N GLU A 30 -9.96 -2.98 -8.53
CA GLU A 30 -11.06 -3.95 -8.65
C GLU A 30 -10.81 -5.23 -7.82
N ARG A 31 -9.58 -5.71 -7.74
CA ARG A 31 -9.21 -6.84 -6.86
C ARG A 31 -9.48 -6.48 -5.40
N MET A 32 -9.01 -5.33 -4.94
CA MET A 32 -9.24 -4.84 -3.58
C MET A 32 -10.75 -4.69 -3.29
N ARG A 33 -11.49 -4.08 -4.19
CA ARG A 33 -12.94 -3.90 -4.09
C ARG A 33 -13.68 -5.24 -3.89
N ARG A 34 -13.38 -6.22 -4.75
CA ARG A 34 -14.00 -7.57 -4.69
C ARG A 34 -13.65 -8.31 -3.40
N GLN A 35 -12.41 -8.23 -2.94
CA GLN A 35 -11.95 -8.90 -1.73
C GLN A 35 -12.57 -8.30 -0.45
N ILE A 36 -12.71 -6.99 -0.39
CA ILE A 36 -13.36 -6.31 0.74
C ILE A 36 -14.89 -6.45 0.66
N GLY A 37 -15.46 -6.56 -0.55
CA GLY A 37 -16.90 -6.81 -0.75
C GLY A 37 -17.76 -5.55 -0.76
N PHE A 38 -17.31 -4.44 -1.36
CA PHE A 38 -18.12 -3.22 -1.53
C PHE A 38 -18.43 -2.94 -3.00
N GLU A 39 -19.45 -2.11 -3.26
CA GLU A 39 -19.97 -1.89 -4.61
C GLU A 39 -19.03 -1.06 -5.49
N ASN A 40 -18.59 0.10 -5.00
CA ASN A 40 -17.70 1.02 -5.72
C ASN A 40 -16.98 1.95 -4.74
N TYR A 41 -16.02 2.73 -5.27
CA TYR A 41 -15.24 3.70 -4.46
C TYR A 41 -15.92 5.05 -4.27
N ALA A 42 -17.07 5.31 -4.89
CA ALA A 42 -17.75 6.58 -4.71
C ALA A 42 -18.10 6.82 -3.23
N GLY A 43 -17.73 7.99 -2.72
CA GLY A 43 -17.92 8.34 -1.31
C GLY A 43 -16.97 7.67 -0.31
N LYS A 44 -16.10 6.73 -0.74
CA LYS A 44 -15.11 6.11 0.15
C LYS A 44 -13.92 7.02 0.39
N LYS A 45 -13.39 6.96 1.60
CA LYS A 45 -12.17 7.63 2.03
C LYS A 45 -11.04 6.59 2.10
N VAL A 46 -10.07 6.69 1.21
CA VAL A 46 -9.00 5.71 1.02
C VAL A 46 -7.66 6.31 1.40
N LEU A 47 -6.91 5.64 2.26
CA LEU A 47 -5.50 5.90 2.56
C LEU A 47 -4.64 4.85 1.86
N ASP A 48 -3.81 5.28 0.91
CA ASP A 48 -2.85 4.43 0.20
C ASP A 48 -1.44 4.69 0.74
N PHE A 49 -0.92 3.73 1.47
CA PHE A 49 0.42 3.81 2.07
C PHE A 49 1.45 3.11 1.18
N GLY A 50 2.45 3.85 0.73
CA GLY A 50 3.34 3.48 -0.36
C GLY A 50 2.65 3.68 -1.71
N CYS A 51 1.99 4.83 -1.87
CA CYS A 51 1.00 5.07 -2.92
C CYS A 51 1.58 5.02 -4.35
N GLY A 52 2.87 5.32 -4.51
CA GLY A 52 3.40 5.48 -5.86
C GLY A 52 2.57 6.47 -6.69
N VAL A 53 2.45 6.20 -7.97
CA VAL A 53 1.66 7.03 -8.92
C VAL A 53 0.51 6.27 -9.58
N ARG A 54 0.51 4.95 -9.46
CA ARG A 54 -0.32 4.04 -10.28
C ARG A 54 -1.82 4.27 -10.08
N PHE A 55 -2.29 4.32 -8.83
CA PHE A 55 -3.72 4.49 -8.57
C PHE A 55 -4.19 5.89 -8.92
N THR A 56 -3.40 6.91 -8.62
CA THR A 56 -3.70 8.27 -9.05
C THR A 56 -3.87 8.36 -10.56
N GLN A 57 -2.91 7.82 -11.31
CA GLN A 57 -2.97 7.81 -12.77
C GLN A 57 -4.19 7.03 -13.28
N ALA A 58 -4.45 5.83 -12.74
CA ALA A 58 -5.60 5.03 -13.11
C ALA A 58 -6.93 5.76 -12.84
N ILE A 59 -7.13 6.27 -11.62
CA ILE A 59 -8.38 6.92 -11.22
C ILE A 59 -8.66 8.15 -12.10
N ILE A 60 -7.65 9.00 -12.33
CA ILE A 60 -7.80 10.23 -13.12
C ILE A 60 -8.01 9.92 -14.61
N ASN A 61 -7.16 9.06 -15.18
CA ASN A 61 -7.14 8.83 -16.63
C ASN A 61 -8.32 7.98 -17.13
N THR A 62 -8.90 7.16 -16.24
CA THR A 62 -10.09 6.35 -16.58
C THR A 62 -11.38 6.91 -15.98
N GLU A 63 -11.33 8.08 -15.35
CA GLU A 63 -12.48 8.73 -14.70
C GLU A 63 -13.21 7.79 -13.72
N LEU A 64 -12.44 6.93 -13.01
CA LEU A 64 -13.03 5.97 -12.10
C LEU A 64 -13.81 6.70 -10.99
N PRO A 65 -15.08 6.33 -10.72
CA PRO A 65 -15.83 6.89 -9.61
C PRO A 65 -15.11 6.63 -8.28
N PHE A 66 -14.63 7.71 -7.64
CA PHE A 66 -13.82 7.63 -6.43
C PHE A 66 -14.19 8.75 -5.47
N GLY A 67 -14.21 8.44 -4.17
CA GLY A 67 -14.44 9.43 -3.14
C GLY A 67 -13.20 10.28 -2.86
N ARG A 68 -12.58 10.13 -1.70
CA ARG A 68 -11.34 10.85 -1.35
C ARG A 68 -10.15 9.90 -1.28
N TYR A 69 -9.05 10.31 -1.87
CA TYR A 69 -7.81 9.56 -1.93
C TYR A 69 -6.66 10.29 -1.21
N PHE A 70 -6.00 9.62 -0.30
CA PHE A 70 -4.88 10.13 0.47
C PHE A 70 -3.67 9.25 0.22
N GLY A 71 -2.73 9.74 -0.57
CA GLY A 71 -1.49 9.04 -0.89
C GLY A 71 -0.37 9.39 0.09
N VAL A 72 0.31 8.38 0.61
CA VAL A 72 1.51 8.54 1.45
C VAL A 72 2.66 7.77 0.83
N ASP A 73 3.81 8.39 0.67
CA ASP A 73 5.02 7.71 0.21
C ASP A 73 6.26 8.37 0.84
N VAL A 74 7.37 7.66 0.88
CA VAL A 74 8.66 8.16 1.38
C VAL A 74 9.47 8.87 0.29
N PHE A 75 9.12 8.71 -0.99
CA PHE A 75 9.83 9.28 -2.11
C PHE A 75 9.37 10.72 -2.40
N ARG A 76 10.03 11.67 -1.77
CA ARG A 76 9.70 13.09 -1.82
C ARG A 76 9.52 13.66 -3.24
N PRO A 77 10.44 13.45 -4.22
CA PRO A 77 10.28 14.02 -5.55
C PRO A 77 8.98 13.58 -6.24
N MET A 78 8.57 12.35 -6.04
CA MET A 78 7.32 11.83 -6.59
C MET A 78 6.08 12.43 -5.89
N ILE A 79 6.11 12.60 -4.57
CA ILE A 79 5.03 13.27 -3.83
C ILE A 79 4.89 14.73 -4.28
N GLU A 80 6.00 15.46 -4.43
CA GLU A 80 5.99 16.83 -4.94
C GLU A 80 5.45 16.92 -6.38
N PHE A 81 5.80 15.95 -7.23
CA PHE A 81 5.20 15.83 -8.56
C PHE A 81 3.67 15.68 -8.48
N LEU A 82 3.17 14.78 -7.65
CA LEU A 82 1.72 14.55 -7.50
C LEU A 82 1.01 15.80 -6.95
N GLN A 83 1.56 16.44 -5.92
CA GLN A 83 1.02 17.68 -5.34
C GLN A 83 0.92 18.82 -6.37
N ASN A 84 1.89 18.94 -7.27
CA ASN A 84 1.94 20.01 -8.26
C ASN A 84 1.13 19.73 -9.54
N ASN A 85 0.85 18.47 -9.87
CA ASN A 85 0.23 18.09 -11.14
C ASN A 85 -1.18 17.50 -11.02
N VAL A 86 -1.63 17.17 -9.80
CA VAL A 86 -2.98 16.69 -9.55
C VAL A 86 -3.82 17.82 -8.97
N GLY A 87 -4.60 18.49 -9.84
CA GLY A 87 -5.49 19.60 -9.46
C GLY A 87 -6.88 19.16 -8.97
N ASP A 88 -7.12 17.87 -8.83
CA ASP A 88 -8.39 17.31 -8.36
C ASP A 88 -8.44 17.32 -6.83
N ASN A 89 -9.39 18.01 -6.24
CA ASN A 89 -9.53 18.19 -4.79
C ASN A 89 -9.91 16.93 -4.02
N ARG A 90 -10.23 15.83 -4.72
CA ARG A 90 -10.43 14.52 -4.09
C ARG A 90 -9.12 13.91 -3.61
N PHE A 91 -7.98 14.38 -4.10
CA PHE A 91 -6.65 13.82 -3.82
C PHE A 91 -5.86 14.70 -2.86
N ALA A 92 -5.16 14.06 -1.93
CA ALA A 92 -4.15 14.70 -1.08
C ALA A 92 -2.92 13.78 -0.95
N TYR A 93 -1.72 14.36 -0.95
CA TYR A 93 -0.48 13.59 -0.92
C TYR A 93 0.44 14.08 0.19
N TYR A 94 1.10 13.14 0.87
CA TYR A 94 1.94 13.39 2.03
C TYR A 94 3.26 12.63 1.93
N CYS A 95 4.36 13.33 2.11
CA CYS A 95 5.68 12.70 2.20
C CYS A 95 5.93 12.24 3.63
N LEU A 96 6.19 10.95 3.81
CA LEU A 96 6.57 10.38 5.10
C LEU A 96 8.10 10.40 5.22
N ASP A 97 8.62 11.04 6.26
CA ASP A 97 10.05 11.02 6.58
C ASP A 97 10.43 9.72 7.29
N ALA A 98 10.28 8.59 6.59
CA ALA A 98 10.69 7.29 7.06
C ALA A 98 11.89 6.77 6.25
N TYR A 99 12.80 6.07 6.94
CA TYR A 99 13.95 5.45 6.30
C TYR A 99 13.52 4.44 5.23
N HIS A 100 14.13 4.57 4.06
CA HIS A 100 14.08 3.57 3.00
C HIS A 100 15.40 3.56 2.24
N PRO A 101 16.06 2.41 2.07
CA PRO A 101 17.45 2.37 1.55
C PRO A 101 17.63 3.02 0.17
N ILE A 102 16.59 2.99 -0.67
CA ILE A 102 16.62 3.53 -2.03
C ILE A 102 15.99 4.93 -2.09
N TYR A 103 14.81 5.11 -1.49
CA TYR A 103 13.96 6.29 -1.74
C TYR A 103 14.11 7.40 -0.70
N ASN A 104 14.53 7.05 0.53
CA ASN A 104 14.79 8.01 1.60
C ASN A 104 15.86 7.50 2.56
N PRO A 105 17.15 7.40 2.13
CA PRO A 105 18.22 6.82 2.94
C PRO A 105 18.58 7.66 4.18
N ASN A 106 18.13 8.91 4.24
CA ASN A 106 18.31 9.79 5.39
C ASN A 106 17.06 9.93 6.26
N GLY A 107 15.99 9.15 5.97
CA GLY A 107 14.75 9.16 6.72
C GLY A 107 14.89 8.56 8.12
N LYS A 108 13.90 8.81 8.96
CA LYS A 108 13.89 8.32 10.34
C LYS A 108 13.42 6.87 10.42
N PRO A 109 14.01 6.05 11.29
CA PRO A 109 13.47 4.72 11.56
C PRO A 109 12.03 4.78 12.02
N LEU A 110 11.18 3.87 11.52
CA LEU A 110 9.82 3.72 12.01
C LEU A 110 9.80 3.04 13.39
N SER A 111 8.82 3.41 14.19
CA SER A 111 8.50 2.79 15.46
C SER A 111 6.97 2.64 15.58
N PRO A 112 6.47 1.79 16.50
CA PRO A 112 5.02 1.69 16.77
C PRO A 112 4.35 3.03 17.14
N ASP A 113 5.12 3.97 17.69
CA ASP A 113 4.65 5.31 18.06
C ASP A 113 4.72 6.33 16.93
N SER A 114 5.31 5.97 15.80
CA SER A 114 5.37 6.84 14.62
C SER A 114 3.96 7.25 14.18
N THR A 115 3.82 8.48 13.70
CA THR A 115 2.53 9.04 13.29
C THR A 115 2.60 9.55 11.85
N LEU A 116 1.47 9.47 11.15
CA LEU A 116 1.30 10.16 9.87
C LEU A 116 0.96 11.63 10.12
N SER A 117 1.65 12.53 9.44
CA SER A 117 1.35 13.97 9.45
C SER A 117 0.15 14.28 8.54
N ILE A 118 -0.97 13.61 8.80
CA ILE A 118 -2.25 13.76 8.13
C ILE A 118 -3.28 14.07 9.20
N ASP A 119 -4.05 15.14 9.05
CA ASP A 119 -5.12 15.47 10.00
C ASP A 119 -6.33 14.54 9.86
N GLU A 120 -6.55 14.04 8.64
CA GLU A 120 -7.66 13.16 8.31
C GLU A 120 -7.60 11.83 9.05
N ARG A 121 -8.77 11.36 9.47
CA ARG A 121 -8.96 10.10 10.21
C ARG A 121 -10.20 9.38 9.68
N ASP A 122 -10.50 8.24 10.28
CA ASP A 122 -11.69 7.44 9.97
C ASP A 122 -11.77 7.07 8.48
N PHE A 123 -10.64 6.49 8.00
CA PHE A 123 -10.58 5.97 6.65
C PHE A 123 -11.45 4.71 6.53
N ASP A 124 -12.24 4.62 5.47
CA ASP A 124 -13.00 3.42 5.12
C ASP A 124 -12.07 2.28 4.70
N ILE A 125 -11.00 2.64 3.98
CA ILE A 125 -10.03 1.70 3.44
C ILE A 125 -8.62 2.26 3.66
N VAL A 126 -7.76 1.42 4.21
CA VAL A 126 -6.31 1.62 4.22
C VAL A 126 -5.71 0.53 3.34
N CYS A 127 -4.88 0.89 2.36
CA CYS A 127 -4.27 -0.11 1.50
C CYS A 127 -2.75 0.05 1.39
N MET A 128 -2.09 -1.09 1.11
CA MET A 128 -0.65 -1.19 0.86
C MET A 128 -0.40 -2.21 -0.25
N PHE A 129 0.04 -1.74 -1.41
CA PHE A 129 0.42 -2.63 -2.50
C PHE A 129 1.94 -2.66 -2.65
N SER A 130 2.51 -3.85 -2.52
CA SER A 130 3.97 -4.06 -2.58
C SER A 130 4.77 -3.24 -1.55
N VAL A 131 4.21 -3.00 -0.37
CA VAL A 131 4.91 -2.33 0.74
C VAL A 131 5.49 -3.36 1.69
N ILE A 132 4.67 -4.28 2.19
CA ILE A 132 5.10 -5.33 3.14
C ILE A 132 6.14 -6.25 2.52
N THR A 133 6.13 -6.40 1.20
CA THR A 133 7.16 -7.12 0.44
C THR A 133 8.58 -6.54 0.57
N HIS A 134 8.70 -5.33 1.12
CA HIS A 134 9.96 -4.60 1.33
C HIS A 134 10.23 -4.27 2.80
N GLN A 135 9.43 -4.78 3.73
CA GLN A 135 9.56 -4.46 5.15
C GLN A 135 10.11 -5.63 5.95
N TYR A 136 11.05 -5.35 6.88
CA TYR A 136 11.40 -6.28 7.94
C TYR A 136 10.29 -6.36 9.00
N PRO A 137 10.19 -7.46 9.79
CA PRO A 137 9.10 -7.65 10.74
C PRO A 137 8.88 -6.49 11.72
N ARG A 138 9.97 -5.88 12.20
CA ARG A 138 9.90 -4.72 13.10
C ARG A 138 9.24 -3.52 12.44
N ASP A 139 9.59 -3.24 11.19
CA ASP A 139 9.08 -2.09 10.44
C ASP A 139 7.64 -2.34 10.00
N ALA A 140 7.33 -3.56 9.56
CA ALA A 140 5.96 -4.00 9.27
C ALA A 140 5.04 -3.80 10.48
N LYS A 141 5.47 -4.23 11.69
CA LYS A 141 4.73 -3.99 12.93
C LYS A 141 4.50 -2.52 13.19
N SER A 142 5.51 -1.67 12.96
CA SER A 142 5.40 -0.21 13.13
C SER A 142 4.38 0.39 12.18
N VAL A 143 4.40 -0.05 10.91
CA VAL A 143 3.43 0.38 9.89
C VAL A 143 2.01 -0.05 10.27
N PHE A 144 1.77 -1.31 10.62
CA PHE A 144 0.45 -1.78 11.03
C PHE A 144 -0.09 -1.03 12.25
N SER A 145 0.76 -0.79 13.27
CA SER A 145 0.38 -0.01 14.46
C SER A 145 0.03 1.44 14.12
N MET A 146 0.79 2.07 13.24
CA MET A 146 0.54 3.44 12.80
C MET A 146 -0.77 3.57 12.02
N LEU A 147 -1.03 2.65 11.10
CA LEU A 147 -2.23 2.66 10.26
C LEU A 147 -3.50 2.33 11.06
N ARG A 148 -3.38 1.47 12.09
CA ARG A 148 -4.51 1.12 12.98
C ARG A 148 -5.16 2.34 13.63
N ARG A 149 -4.39 3.39 13.89
CA ARG A 149 -4.87 4.63 14.50
C ARG A 149 -5.58 5.59 13.52
N ARG A 150 -5.68 5.22 12.25
CA ARG A 150 -6.24 6.06 11.19
C ARG A 150 -7.53 5.53 10.59
N ILE A 151 -7.79 4.24 10.76
CA ILE A 151 -8.94 3.58 10.16
C ILE A 151 -10.21 3.78 11.00
N SER A 152 -11.37 3.81 10.35
CA SER A 152 -12.69 3.82 11.03
C SER A 152 -12.98 2.46 11.68
N ALA A 153 -13.97 2.42 12.57
CA ALA A 153 -14.35 1.19 13.28
C ALA A 153 -14.74 0.06 12.30
N ASP A 154 -15.44 0.39 11.20
CA ASP A 154 -15.88 -0.55 10.17
C ASP A 154 -14.94 -0.57 8.94
N GLY A 155 -13.78 0.08 9.04
CA GLY A 155 -12.84 0.20 7.95
C GLY A 155 -12.04 -1.08 7.71
N HIS A 156 -11.48 -1.19 6.52
CA HIS A 156 -10.72 -2.36 6.09
C HIS A 156 -9.28 -2.00 5.75
N LEU A 157 -8.35 -2.81 6.27
CA LEU A 157 -6.96 -2.82 5.83
C LEU A 157 -6.81 -3.87 4.73
N PHE A 158 -6.29 -3.47 3.58
CA PHE A 158 -5.91 -4.36 2.49
C PHE A 158 -4.41 -4.25 2.23
N PHE A 159 -3.70 -5.37 2.13
CA PHE A 159 -2.30 -5.33 1.71
C PHE A 159 -1.88 -6.56 0.93
N THR A 160 -0.79 -6.42 0.16
CA THR A 160 -0.13 -7.52 -0.54
C THR A 160 1.20 -7.85 0.10
N CYS A 161 1.59 -9.13 0.12
CA CYS A 161 2.87 -9.60 0.64
C CYS A 161 3.36 -10.84 -0.11
N PHE A 162 4.60 -11.25 0.13
CA PHE A 162 5.11 -12.55 -0.27
C PHE A 162 5.05 -13.51 0.91
N LEU A 163 4.48 -14.69 0.67
CA LEU A 163 4.34 -15.74 1.67
C LEU A 163 5.13 -16.99 1.28
N ASP A 164 5.63 -17.68 2.30
CA ASP A 164 6.22 -19.00 2.15
C ASP A 164 5.94 -19.82 3.43
N GLU A 165 5.16 -20.87 3.28
CA GLU A 165 4.80 -21.77 4.40
C GLU A 165 5.96 -22.66 4.87
N SER A 166 7.01 -22.80 4.05
CA SER A 166 8.18 -23.63 4.37
C SER A 166 9.20 -22.97 5.30
N ILE A 167 9.13 -21.65 5.48
CA ILE A 167 10.02 -20.92 6.39
C ILE A 167 9.42 -20.82 7.79
N GLY A 168 10.28 -20.78 8.83
CA GLY A 168 9.81 -20.74 10.21
C GLY A 168 9.13 -19.41 10.60
N SER A 169 9.61 -18.27 10.06
CA SER A 169 9.08 -16.95 10.41
C SER A 169 9.23 -15.94 9.26
N PHE A 170 10.44 -15.52 8.95
CA PHE A 170 10.77 -14.46 8.00
C PHE A 170 12.05 -14.77 7.25
N GLU A 171 12.13 -14.39 5.98
CA GLU A 171 13.32 -14.49 5.15
C GLU A 171 13.43 -13.29 4.21
N ASP A 172 14.58 -12.61 4.21
CA ASP A 172 14.94 -11.67 3.17
C ASP A 172 15.72 -12.39 2.07
N ARG A 173 15.10 -12.55 0.90
CA ARG A 173 15.70 -13.21 -0.28
C ARG A 173 16.50 -12.29 -1.18
N SER A 174 16.65 -11.04 -0.80
CA SER A 174 17.50 -10.06 -1.48
C SER A 174 18.24 -9.18 -0.46
N PRO A 175 19.00 -9.78 0.49
CA PRO A 175 19.61 -9.03 1.58
C PRO A 175 20.63 -7.98 1.10
N GLN A 176 21.23 -8.18 -0.10
CA GLN A 176 22.12 -7.21 -0.73
C GLN A 176 21.38 -5.93 -1.19
N LEU A 177 20.07 -5.98 -1.29
CA LEU A 177 19.19 -4.87 -1.66
C LEU A 177 18.37 -4.34 -0.47
N ASN A 178 18.75 -4.73 0.76
CA ASN A 178 18.15 -4.28 2.02
C ASN A 178 16.64 -4.44 2.08
N GLY A 179 16.14 -5.66 1.90
CA GLY A 179 14.72 -5.98 2.06
C GLY A 179 13.87 -5.80 0.80
N GLU A 180 14.44 -5.88 -0.39
CA GLU A 180 13.65 -5.77 -1.61
C GLU A 180 12.67 -6.95 -1.81
N ARG A 181 12.94 -8.12 -1.22
CA ARG A 181 12.11 -9.32 -1.34
C ARG A 181 11.93 -10.04 0.00
N CYS A 182 11.08 -9.48 0.84
CA CYS A 182 10.75 -10.01 2.16
C CYS A 182 9.63 -11.05 2.08
N PHE A 183 9.92 -12.28 2.51
CA PHE A 183 8.97 -13.37 2.60
C PHE A 183 8.60 -13.64 4.06
N TYR A 184 7.34 -13.92 4.30
CA TYR A 184 6.81 -14.22 5.62
C TYR A 184 6.17 -15.60 5.68
N ASN A 185 6.37 -16.31 6.79
CA ASN A 185 5.48 -17.40 7.12
C ASN A 185 4.08 -16.82 7.42
N PRO A 186 2.99 -17.40 6.88
CA PRO A 186 1.64 -16.86 7.06
C PRO A 186 1.22 -16.69 8.52
N GLY A 187 1.52 -17.69 9.37
CA GLY A 187 1.19 -17.64 10.81
C GLY A 187 1.96 -16.52 11.52
N TYR A 188 3.25 -16.42 11.26
CA TYR A 188 4.09 -15.37 11.84
C TYR A 188 3.63 -13.96 11.43
N LEU A 189 3.24 -13.76 10.16
CA LEU A 189 2.69 -12.48 9.70
C LEU A 189 1.35 -12.17 10.40
N ALA A 190 0.48 -13.17 10.51
CA ALA A 190 -0.80 -13.01 11.23
C ALA A 190 -0.57 -12.57 12.67
N ASP A 191 0.35 -13.20 13.41
CA ASP A 191 0.69 -12.80 14.79
C ASP A 191 1.15 -11.34 14.88
N ILE A 192 1.96 -10.87 13.91
CA ILE A 192 2.38 -9.46 13.85
C ILE A 192 1.16 -8.56 13.69
N VAL A 193 0.31 -8.83 12.73
CA VAL A 193 -0.84 -7.99 12.39
C VAL A 193 -1.86 -7.97 13.53
N ASP A 194 -2.18 -9.15 14.09
CA ASP A 194 -3.11 -9.30 15.21
C ASP A 194 -2.59 -8.57 16.46
N SER A 195 -1.26 -8.61 16.72
CA SER A 195 -0.64 -7.86 17.83
C SER A 195 -0.77 -6.35 17.71
N CYS A 196 -1.13 -5.83 16.52
CA CYS A 196 -1.39 -4.42 16.26
C CYS A 196 -2.89 -4.05 16.34
N GLY A 197 -3.75 -4.97 16.79
CA GLY A 197 -5.19 -4.73 16.96
C GLY A 197 -6.00 -4.89 15.68
N TRP A 198 -5.56 -5.74 14.79
CA TRP A 198 -6.26 -6.10 13.56
C TRP A 198 -6.81 -7.53 13.66
N ARG A 199 -7.91 -7.80 12.97
CA ARG A 199 -8.54 -9.11 12.87
C ARG A 199 -8.69 -9.51 11.41
N LEU A 200 -8.20 -10.70 11.05
CA LEU A 200 -8.29 -11.23 9.69
C LEU A 200 -9.76 -11.41 9.27
N VAL A 201 -10.10 -10.93 8.09
CA VAL A 201 -11.40 -11.14 7.43
C VAL A 201 -11.26 -12.21 6.35
N CYS A 202 -10.33 -12.02 5.41
CA CYS A 202 -10.07 -13.03 4.39
C CYS A 202 -8.64 -12.94 3.84
N ARG A 203 -8.19 -14.04 3.24
CA ARG A 203 -6.96 -14.13 2.45
C ARG A 203 -7.34 -14.42 1.01
N GLY A 204 -6.83 -13.63 0.07
CA GLY A 204 -6.90 -13.90 -1.36
C GLY A 204 -5.59 -14.43 -1.87
N LEU A 205 -5.63 -15.47 -2.70
CA LEU A 205 -4.44 -16.02 -3.34
C LEU A 205 -3.94 -15.08 -4.46
N SER A 206 -2.66 -15.23 -4.80
CA SER A 206 -2.07 -14.57 -5.96
C SER A 206 -2.84 -14.93 -7.23
N GLU A 207 -3.26 -13.91 -8.00
CA GLU A 207 -3.99 -14.09 -9.26
C GLU A 207 -3.28 -13.35 -10.39
N GLY A 208 -3.05 -14.04 -11.49
CA GLY A 208 -2.49 -13.46 -12.71
C GLY A 208 -1.04 -12.99 -12.59
N PRO A 209 -0.61 -12.06 -13.44
CA PRO A 209 0.78 -11.59 -13.49
C PRO A 209 1.16 -10.65 -12.35
N LEU A 210 0.19 -10.15 -11.60
CA LEU A 210 0.39 -9.24 -10.47
C LEU A 210 0.53 -10.07 -9.20
N ILE A 211 1.77 -10.29 -8.83
CA ILE A 211 2.23 -11.26 -7.83
C ILE A 211 1.98 -10.75 -6.42
N GLY A 212 1.64 -11.66 -5.55
CA GLY A 212 1.52 -11.51 -4.10
C GLY A 212 0.15 -11.91 -3.59
N ASP A 213 0.16 -12.67 -2.51
CA ASP A 213 -1.05 -12.93 -1.75
C ASP A 213 -1.56 -11.62 -1.15
N ASN A 214 -2.86 -11.53 -0.95
CA ASN A 214 -3.45 -10.36 -0.32
C ASN A 214 -4.25 -10.75 0.92
N PHE A 215 -4.37 -9.80 1.81
CA PHE A 215 -5.13 -9.92 3.03
C PHE A 215 -6.11 -8.77 3.21
N VAL A 216 -7.25 -9.08 3.79
CA VAL A 216 -8.22 -8.10 4.29
C VAL A 216 -8.34 -8.27 5.79
N TYR A 217 -8.13 -7.19 6.53
CA TYR A 217 -8.29 -7.11 7.97
C TYR A 217 -9.28 -6.01 8.35
N GLN A 218 -9.88 -6.14 9.52
CA GLN A 218 -10.67 -5.11 10.18
C GLN A 218 -10.10 -4.79 11.56
N CYS A 219 -10.64 -3.77 12.20
CA CYS A 219 -10.39 -3.51 13.61
C CYS A 219 -10.80 -4.71 14.46
N ALA A 220 -9.90 -5.16 15.35
CA ALA A 220 -10.21 -6.17 16.35
C ALA A 220 -11.04 -5.55 17.48
#